data_800514159454224827631d1e57d44ff5
#
_entry.id   800514159454224827631d1e57d44ff5
#
_cell.length_a   1.000
_cell.length_b   1.000
_cell.length_c   1.000
_cell.angle_alpha   90.00
_cell.angle_beta   90.00
_cell.angle_gamma   90.00
#
_symmetry.space_group_name_H-M   'P 1'
#
loop_
_entity.id
_entity.type
_entity.pdbx_description
1 polymer ?
#
loop_
_entity_poly.entity_id
_entity_poly.type
_entity_poly.pdbx_seq_one_letter_code
_entity_poly.pdbx_strand_id
1 'polypeptide(L)'
;MTRYYIRPIALADSPQAEEGRAVRLAGGLVYASRFALIAREGGKVVSRDLFDVATLEARLPDLPVEVHEHWANLQRVHTPLRLGERTVRLDQPQVLGILNVTPDSFSDGGEFMDRPEVALAHAAAMAEAGAAIIDIGGESTRPGAPGVWEGDEIARVVPVVERLAAMGVAISVDTRRAAVMEAARAAGAHLFNDVSALRHDPRSLELAARTGLPVVLMHAPGEGEDLHANAAYGDVVLDVFDWLAKRRDAALAAGIARDRIVLDPGIGFGKSLADNLALMNALPLFHALGQPLLVGASRKRLIGALANEAPADQRLGGSLALALKAMESGVQLLRVH
;
A
#
# COMPACT_ATOMS: atom_id res chain seq x y z
N MET A 1 -23.37 -14.30 -10.69
CA MET A 1 -22.09 -15.01 -10.84
C MET A 1 -21.44 -15.07 -9.49
N THR A 2 -21.05 -16.25 -9.03
CA THR A 2 -20.38 -16.45 -7.74
C THR A 2 -18.91 -16.05 -7.88
N ARG A 3 -18.38 -15.25 -6.95
CA ARG A 3 -16.97 -14.91 -6.82
C ARG A 3 -16.41 -15.61 -5.60
N TYR A 4 -15.15 -15.99 -5.66
CA TYR A 4 -14.48 -16.70 -4.59
C TYR A 4 -13.24 -15.95 -4.11
N TYR A 5 -12.96 -16.04 -2.79
CA TYR A 5 -11.82 -15.43 -2.17
C TYR A 5 -11.17 -16.41 -1.21
N ILE A 6 -9.84 -16.49 -1.19
CA ILE A 6 -9.10 -17.31 -0.23
C ILE A 6 -8.47 -16.38 0.80
N ARG A 7 -8.89 -16.49 2.05
CA ARG A 7 -8.36 -15.71 3.16
C ARG A 7 -7.54 -16.58 4.09
N PRO A 8 -6.20 -16.35 4.24
CA PRO A 8 -5.42 -16.94 5.31
C PRO A 8 -5.94 -16.50 6.68
N ILE A 9 -6.16 -17.41 7.62
CA ILE A 9 -6.76 -17.12 8.93
C ILE A 9 -5.94 -17.62 10.11
N ALA A 10 -5.10 -18.64 9.94
CA ALA A 10 -4.16 -19.10 10.96
C ALA A 10 -2.74 -18.84 10.48
N LEU A 11 -2.16 -17.73 10.95
CA LEU A 11 -0.81 -17.31 10.61
C LEU A 11 0.17 -17.84 11.65
N ALA A 12 1.37 -18.21 11.20
CA ALA A 12 2.46 -18.69 12.00
C ALA A 12 3.78 -18.09 11.51
N ASP A 13 4.75 -18.00 12.39
CA ASP A 13 6.12 -17.58 12.12
C ASP A 13 7.07 -18.76 11.89
N SER A 14 6.61 -19.97 12.20
CA SER A 14 7.39 -21.19 12.07
C SER A 14 7.10 -21.93 10.77
N PRO A 15 8.13 -22.34 10.02
CA PRO A 15 7.98 -22.98 8.71
C PRO A 15 7.55 -24.45 8.82
N GLN A 16 6.28 -24.70 9.13
CA GLN A 16 5.67 -26.04 8.97
C GLN A 16 5.38 -26.37 7.49
N ALA A 17 5.93 -25.56 6.57
CA ALA A 17 5.76 -25.74 5.14
C ALA A 17 6.42 -27.03 4.61
N GLU A 18 7.55 -27.44 5.19
CA GLU A 18 8.27 -28.68 4.83
C GLU A 18 7.42 -29.95 5.06
N GLU A 19 6.46 -29.85 6.01
CA GLU A 19 5.54 -30.94 6.31
C GLU A 19 4.25 -30.86 5.49
N GLY A 20 4.10 -29.88 4.59
CA GLY A 20 2.88 -29.63 3.83
C GLY A 20 1.70 -29.12 4.65
N ARG A 21 1.93 -28.65 5.89
CA ARG A 21 0.90 -28.16 6.81
C ARG A 21 0.67 -26.67 6.75
N ALA A 22 1.62 -25.94 6.22
CA ALA A 22 1.55 -24.49 6.04
C ALA A 22 2.16 -24.08 4.70
N VAL A 23 1.71 -22.95 4.16
CA VAL A 23 2.30 -22.31 2.98
C VAL A 23 2.88 -20.96 3.36
N ARG A 24 4.00 -20.61 2.74
CA ARG A 24 4.66 -19.33 2.92
C ARG A 24 3.90 -18.24 2.16
N LEU A 25 3.46 -17.20 2.86
CA LEU A 25 2.70 -16.11 2.25
C LEU A 25 3.61 -15.13 1.54
N ALA A 26 3.31 -14.88 0.25
CA ALA A 26 3.94 -13.85 -0.58
C ALA A 26 5.48 -13.89 -0.59
N GLY A 27 6.08 -15.06 -0.34
CA GLY A 27 7.52 -15.21 -0.21
C GLY A 27 8.13 -14.52 1.03
N GLY A 28 7.29 -14.04 1.95
CA GLY A 28 7.68 -13.31 3.16
C GLY A 28 8.09 -14.21 4.34
N LEU A 29 8.03 -13.68 5.54
CA LEU A 29 8.41 -14.38 6.79
C LEU A 29 7.21 -15.04 7.48
N VAL A 30 5.99 -14.88 6.93
CA VAL A 30 4.73 -15.36 7.51
C VAL A 30 4.26 -16.60 6.77
N TYR A 31 3.76 -17.56 7.53
CA TYR A 31 3.19 -18.80 7.03
C TYR A 31 1.71 -18.89 7.41
N ALA A 32 0.91 -19.59 6.62
CA ALA A 32 -0.50 -19.83 6.93
C ALA A 32 -0.83 -21.32 6.82
N SER A 33 -1.53 -21.85 7.83
CA SER A 33 -1.92 -23.26 7.92
C SER A 33 -3.42 -23.50 7.74
N ARG A 34 -4.24 -22.45 7.81
CA ARG A 34 -5.69 -22.52 7.61
C ARG A 34 -6.19 -21.36 6.76
N PHE A 35 -7.22 -21.65 5.97
CA PHE A 35 -7.80 -20.73 4.98
C PHE A 35 -9.31 -20.75 5.04
N ALA A 36 -9.92 -19.58 4.90
CA ALA A 36 -11.35 -19.47 4.62
C ALA A 36 -11.54 -19.29 3.11
N LEU A 37 -12.28 -20.20 2.49
CA LEU A 37 -12.83 -20.02 1.16
C LEU A 37 -14.18 -19.33 1.30
N ILE A 38 -14.27 -18.11 0.77
CA ILE A 38 -15.45 -17.25 0.87
C ILE A 38 -16.12 -17.21 -0.49
N ALA A 39 -17.40 -17.55 -0.58
CA ALA A 39 -18.19 -17.37 -1.77
C ALA A 39 -19.14 -16.18 -1.63
N ARG A 40 -19.22 -15.34 -2.68
CA ARG A 40 -20.04 -14.11 -2.73
C ARG A 40 -20.93 -14.14 -3.97
N GLU A 41 -22.22 -13.90 -3.79
CA GLU A 41 -23.23 -13.80 -4.87
C GLU A 41 -24.07 -12.54 -4.70
N GLY A 42 -24.29 -11.80 -5.77
CA GLY A 42 -25.11 -10.58 -5.72
C GLY A 42 -24.67 -9.57 -4.66
N GLY A 43 -23.37 -9.51 -4.37
CA GLY A 43 -22.81 -8.62 -3.34
C GLY A 43 -22.90 -9.15 -1.90
N LYS A 44 -23.46 -10.35 -1.66
CA LYS A 44 -23.59 -10.96 -0.34
C LYS A 44 -22.73 -12.20 -0.20
N VAL A 45 -22.10 -12.39 0.96
CA VAL A 45 -21.39 -13.63 1.30
C VAL A 45 -22.45 -14.74 1.50
N VAL A 46 -22.34 -15.82 0.72
CA VAL A 46 -23.26 -16.98 0.76
C VAL A 46 -22.65 -18.19 1.44
N SER A 47 -21.32 -18.35 1.44
CA SER A 47 -20.63 -19.34 2.25
C SER A 47 -19.27 -18.85 2.74
N ARG A 48 -18.79 -19.48 3.82
CA ARG A 48 -17.44 -19.29 4.37
C ARG A 48 -16.98 -20.62 4.96
N ASP A 49 -16.27 -21.39 4.15
CA ASP A 49 -15.80 -22.73 4.49
C ASP A 49 -14.33 -22.69 4.91
N LEU A 50 -13.97 -23.48 5.92
CA LEU A 50 -12.64 -23.51 6.51
C LEU A 50 -11.88 -24.76 6.07
N PHE A 51 -10.65 -24.56 5.60
CA PHE A 51 -9.77 -25.61 5.11
C PHE A 51 -8.37 -25.52 5.72
N ASP A 52 -7.72 -26.66 5.90
CA ASP A 52 -6.27 -26.73 5.96
C ASP A 52 -5.67 -26.77 4.55
N VAL A 53 -4.35 -26.80 4.44
CA VAL A 53 -3.64 -26.79 3.16
C VAL A 53 -4.05 -27.98 2.29
N ALA A 54 -3.95 -29.20 2.83
CA ALA A 54 -4.20 -30.43 2.07
C ALA A 54 -5.64 -30.51 1.57
N THR A 55 -6.61 -30.17 2.43
CA THR A 55 -8.03 -30.19 2.06
C THR A 55 -8.38 -29.12 1.03
N LEU A 56 -7.79 -27.91 1.15
CA LEU A 56 -7.99 -26.86 0.15
C LEU A 56 -7.40 -27.27 -1.21
N GLU A 57 -6.18 -27.78 -1.23
CA GLU A 57 -5.51 -28.22 -2.46
C GLU A 57 -6.27 -29.36 -3.14
N ALA A 58 -6.82 -30.31 -2.38
CA ALA A 58 -7.67 -31.37 -2.92
C ALA A 58 -8.98 -30.85 -3.53
N ARG A 59 -9.47 -29.70 -3.08
CA ARG A 59 -10.68 -29.05 -3.61
C ARG A 59 -10.44 -28.16 -4.82
N LEU A 60 -9.20 -27.68 -5.01
CA LEU A 60 -8.89 -26.75 -6.12
C LEU A 60 -9.39 -27.25 -7.48
N PRO A 61 -9.21 -28.52 -7.90
CA PRO A 61 -9.67 -28.98 -9.21
C PRO A 61 -11.16 -28.77 -9.50
N ASP A 62 -11.99 -28.73 -8.45
CA ASP A 62 -13.44 -28.55 -8.54
C ASP A 62 -13.86 -27.06 -8.50
N LEU A 63 -12.92 -26.13 -8.31
CA LEU A 63 -13.18 -24.72 -8.14
C LEU A 63 -12.84 -23.93 -9.42
N PRO A 64 -13.42 -22.73 -9.61
CA PRO A 64 -13.11 -21.88 -10.76
C PRO A 64 -11.62 -21.51 -10.84
N VAL A 65 -11.12 -21.26 -12.05
CA VAL A 65 -9.72 -20.88 -12.34
C VAL A 65 -9.25 -19.68 -11.49
N GLU A 66 -10.15 -18.74 -11.22
CA GLU A 66 -9.87 -17.60 -10.33
C GLU A 66 -9.35 -18.04 -8.94
N VAL A 67 -9.85 -19.13 -8.39
CA VAL A 67 -9.43 -19.66 -7.09
C VAL A 67 -8.02 -20.27 -7.17
N HIS A 68 -7.70 -20.93 -8.28
CA HIS A 68 -6.35 -21.45 -8.54
C HIS A 68 -5.33 -20.31 -8.63
N GLU A 69 -5.71 -19.22 -9.31
CA GLU A 69 -4.87 -18.02 -9.40
C GLU A 69 -4.66 -17.37 -8.02
N HIS A 70 -5.71 -17.25 -7.21
CA HIS A 70 -5.62 -16.76 -5.84
C HIS A 70 -4.69 -17.61 -4.99
N TRP A 71 -4.81 -18.94 -5.07
CA TRP A 71 -3.95 -19.88 -4.35
C TRP A 71 -2.48 -19.75 -4.76
N ALA A 72 -2.20 -19.69 -6.05
CA ALA A 72 -0.84 -19.49 -6.58
C ALA A 72 -0.28 -18.11 -6.18
N ASN A 73 -1.11 -17.07 -6.20
CA ASN A 73 -0.71 -15.71 -5.83
C ASN A 73 -0.36 -15.57 -4.35
N LEU A 74 -1.10 -16.24 -3.44
CA LEU A 74 -0.78 -16.26 -2.01
C LEU A 74 0.64 -16.76 -1.73
N GLN A 75 1.17 -17.63 -2.57
CA GLN A 75 2.49 -18.25 -2.43
C GLN A 75 3.56 -17.58 -3.30
N ARG A 76 3.20 -16.56 -4.08
CA ARG A 76 4.09 -15.91 -5.03
C ARG A 76 5.24 -15.20 -4.31
N VAL A 77 6.47 -15.55 -4.68
CA VAL A 77 7.67 -14.79 -4.27
C VAL A 77 7.77 -13.52 -5.10
N HIS A 78 7.88 -12.38 -4.44
CA HIS A 78 8.02 -11.08 -5.11
C HIS A 78 9.47 -10.78 -5.45
N THR A 79 9.69 -10.29 -6.68
CA THR A 79 10.99 -9.76 -7.10
C THR A 79 11.32 -8.49 -6.32
N PRO A 80 12.54 -8.32 -5.79
CA PRO A 80 12.94 -7.06 -5.14
C PRO A 80 12.78 -5.86 -6.05
N LEU A 81 12.40 -4.70 -5.49
CA LEU A 81 12.34 -3.46 -6.23
C LEU A 81 13.76 -2.89 -6.42
N ARG A 82 14.11 -2.60 -7.67
CA ARG A 82 15.32 -1.85 -8.01
C ARG A 82 14.99 -0.38 -8.11
N LEU A 83 15.48 0.40 -7.14
CA LEU A 83 15.21 1.84 -6.99
C LEU A 83 16.54 2.60 -7.04
N GLY A 84 16.95 2.98 -8.26
CA GLY A 84 18.30 3.47 -8.51
C GLY A 84 19.34 2.37 -8.20
N GLU A 85 20.32 2.69 -7.37
CA GLU A 85 21.33 1.74 -6.90
C GLU A 85 20.86 0.85 -5.75
N ARG A 86 19.72 1.17 -5.14
CA ARG A 86 19.18 0.43 -4.00
C ARG A 86 18.35 -0.78 -4.47
N THR A 87 18.48 -1.86 -3.75
CA THR A 87 17.64 -3.05 -3.88
C THR A 87 16.77 -3.16 -2.63
N VAL A 88 15.46 -2.95 -2.77
CA VAL A 88 14.48 -3.06 -1.69
C VAL A 88 13.88 -4.45 -1.73
N ARG A 89 14.20 -5.27 -0.73
CA ARG A 89 13.72 -6.65 -0.61
C ARG A 89 12.25 -6.66 -0.24
N LEU A 90 11.51 -7.62 -0.80
CA LEU A 90 10.07 -7.80 -0.54
C LEU A 90 9.76 -9.13 0.16
N ASP A 91 10.78 -9.88 0.53
CA ASP A 91 10.68 -11.11 1.33
C ASP A 91 10.74 -10.83 2.85
N GLN A 92 10.87 -9.58 3.22
CA GLN A 92 10.81 -9.08 4.60
C GLN A 92 10.19 -7.67 4.63
N PRO A 93 9.60 -7.23 5.76
CA PRO A 93 9.04 -5.89 5.87
C PRO A 93 10.09 -4.80 5.68
N GLN A 94 9.72 -3.74 4.98
CA GLN A 94 10.54 -2.57 4.71
C GLN A 94 9.81 -1.29 5.13
N VAL A 95 10.52 -0.32 5.63
CA VAL A 95 9.98 0.97 6.05
C VAL A 95 10.08 1.98 4.91
N LEU A 96 8.95 2.63 4.63
CA LEU A 96 8.82 3.79 3.75
C LEU A 96 8.60 5.02 4.64
N GLY A 97 9.63 5.87 4.78
CA GLY A 97 9.60 7.06 5.62
C GLY A 97 8.91 8.23 4.92
N ILE A 98 7.91 8.84 5.57
CA ILE A 98 7.14 9.96 5.03
C ILE A 98 7.90 11.28 5.19
N LEU A 99 8.10 12.00 4.10
CA LEU A 99 8.63 13.35 4.07
C LEU A 99 7.62 14.29 3.39
N ASN A 100 6.80 14.98 4.19
CA ASN A 100 5.86 15.97 3.67
C ASN A 100 6.54 17.34 3.53
N VAL A 101 6.58 17.86 2.31
CA VAL A 101 7.09 19.21 1.98
C VAL A 101 5.94 20.17 1.70
N THR A 102 4.92 20.14 2.58
CA THR A 102 3.71 20.97 2.50
C THR A 102 3.73 22.07 3.56
N PRO A 103 3.09 23.26 3.31
CA PRO A 103 3.00 24.33 4.30
C PRO A 103 2.36 23.92 5.62
N ASP A 104 1.43 22.97 5.56
CA ASP A 104 0.58 22.53 6.67
C ASP A 104 0.99 21.15 7.23
N SER A 105 2.25 20.76 7.17
CA SER A 105 2.71 19.47 7.72
C SER A 105 2.66 19.49 9.24
N PHE A 106 1.44 19.29 9.79
CA PHE A 106 1.10 19.34 11.22
C PHE A 106 1.85 18.34 12.09
N SER A 107 2.34 17.26 11.52
CA SER A 107 3.14 16.27 12.27
C SER A 107 4.59 16.71 12.46
N ASP A 108 5.08 17.62 11.59
CA ASP A 108 6.47 18.05 11.55
C ASP A 108 6.61 19.60 11.64
N GLY A 109 5.53 20.30 12.04
CA GLY A 109 5.54 21.72 12.38
C GLY A 109 5.64 22.71 11.22
N GLY A 110 5.37 22.29 9.95
CA GLY A 110 5.49 23.19 8.78
C GLY A 110 6.92 23.66 8.47
N GLU A 111 7.93 23.05 9.09
CA GLU A 111 9.32 23.51 9.10
C GLU A 111 10.07 23.36 7.77
N PHE A 112 9.55 22.54 6.85
CA PHE A 112 10.33 22.08 5.69
C PHE A 112 10.24 22.97 4.44
N MET A 113 9.18 23.77 4.27
CA MET A 113 9.02 24.58 3.05
C MET A 113 10.05 25.70 2.90
N ASP A 114 10.36 26.40 3.99
CA ASP A 114 11.30 27.52 3.96
C ASP A 114 12.74 27.10 4.30
N ARG A 115 12.97 25.82 4.59
CA ARG A 115 14.28 25.28 5.01
C ARG A 115 14.53 23.90 4.37
N PRO A 116 14.89 23.85 3.09
CA PRO A 116 15.22 22.60 2.41
C PRO A 116 16.27 21.74 3.15
N GLU A 117 17.18 22.38 3.88
CA GLU A 117 18.22 21.70 4.66
C GLU A 117 17.62 20.88 5.80
N VAL A 118 16.53 21.33 6.43
CA VAL A 118 15.85 20.61 7.51
C VAL A 118 15.15 19.37 6.96
N ALA A 119 14.48 19.50 5.80
CA ALA A 119 13.86 18.35 5.12
C ALA A 119 14.91 17.29 4.74
N LEU A 120 16.06 17.72 4.22
CA LEU A 120 17.15 16.82 3.85
C LEU A 120 17.77 16.14 5.06
N ALA A 121 18.01 16.89 6.16
CA ALA A 121 18.54 16.33 7.40
C ALA A 121 17.57 15.29 7.99
N HIS A 122 16.26 15.57 7.95
CA HIS A 122 15.24 14.61 8.40
C HIS A 122 15.20 13.36 7.53
N ALA A 123 15.24 13.50 6.21
CA ALA A 123 15.29 12.37 5.30
C ALA A 123 16.55 11.51 5.49
N ALA A 124 17.71 12.15 5.70
CA ALA A 124 18.96 11.46 6.00
C ALA A 124 18.85 10.67 7.31
N ALA A 125 18.32 11.30 8.37
CA ALA A 125 18.09 10.62 9.64
C ALA A 125 17.14 9.44 9.53
N MET A 126 16.07 9.52 8.74
CA MET A 126 15.18 8.39 8.45
C MET A 126 15.94 7.26 7.72
N ALA A 127 16.74 7.59 6.72
CA ALA A 127 17.53 6.59 5.98
C ALA A 127 18.58 5.91 6.89
N GLU A 128 19.27 6.67 7.76
CA GLU A 128 20.20 6.15 8.75
C GLU A 128 19.50 5.28 9.81
N ALA A 129 18.26 5.63 10.18
CA ALA A 129 17.42 4.83 11.07
C ALA A 129 16.87 3.55 10.42
N GLY A 130 17.13 3.32 9.12
CA GLY A 130 16.77 2.10 8.41
C GLY A 130 15.55 2.21 7.48
N ALA A 131 15.05 3.42 7.17
CA ALA A 131 14.06 3.57 6.13
C ALA A 131 14.65 3.12 4.78
N ALA A 132 13.99 2.17 4.12
CA ALA A 132 14.43 1.63 2.84
C ALA A 132 14.11 2.59 1.68
N ILE A 133 13.05 3.38 1.82
CA ILE A 133 12.56 4.35 0.82
C ILE A 133 12.14 5.62 1.57
N ILE A 134 12.38 6.79 0.99
CA ILE A 134 11.82 8.06 1.45
C ILE A 134 10.70 8.48 0.49
N ASP A 135 9.52 8.71 1.03
CA ASP A 135 8.30 9.05 0.28
C ASP A 135 7.99 10.54 0.41
N ILE A 136 8.18 11.29 -0.67
CA ILE A 136 8.12 12.75 -0.71
C ILE A 136 6.75 13.18 -1.22
N GLY A 137 6.00 13.95 -0.41
CA GLY A 137 4.70 14.49 -0.77
C GLY A 137 4.68 16.02 -0.76
N GLY A 138 4.27 16.64 -1.88
CA GLY A 138 4.12 18.09 -2.04
C GLY A 138 2.68 18.59 -1.87
N GLU A 139 1.70 17.70 -1.81
CA GLU A 139 0.28 17.98 -1.58
C GLU A 139 -0.22 17.23 -0.34
N SER A 140 -1.08 17.88 0.45
CA SER A 140 -1.75 17.23 1.57
C SER A 140 -3.00 16.50 1.08
N THR A 141 -3.09 15.20 1.30
CA THR A 141 -4.27 14.38 0.99
C THR A 141 -5.22 14.21 2.19
N ARG A 142 -5.11 15.07 3.22
CA ARG A 142 -6.01 15.07 4.38
C ARG A 142 -7.41 15.53 3.98
N PRO A 143 -8.49 15.06 4.66
CA PRO A 143 -9.83 15.56 4.43
C PRO A 143 -9.90 17.09 4.55
N GLY A 144 -10.44 17.75 3.50
CA GLY A 144 -10.60 19.21 3.48
C GLY A 144 -9.34 20.01 3.18
N ALA A 145 -8.21 19.37 2.89
CA ALA A 145 -7.03 20.08 2.42
C ALA A 145 -7.30 20.74 1.06
N PRO A 146 -6.88 22.01 0.84
CA PRO A 146 -7.02 22.65 -0.45
C PRO A 146 -6.17 21.96 -1.50
N GLY A 147 -6.68 21.84 -2.71
CA GLY A 147 -5.91 21.35 -3.86
C GLY A 147 -4.72 22.28 -4.14
N VAL A 148 -3.60 21.72 -4.53
CA VAL A 148 -2.38 22.45 -4.89
C VAL A 148 -2.24 22.47 -6.40
N TRP A 149 -1.87 23.61 -6.97
CA TRP A 149 -1.54 23.69 -8.39
C TRP A 149 -0.28 22.85 -8.69
N GLU A 150 -0.29 22.14 -9.84
CA GLU A 150 0.81 21.20 -10.19
C GLU A 150 2.19 21.87 -10.22
N GLY A 151 2.27 23.15 -10.65
CA GLY A 151 3.52 23.91 -10.65
C GLY A 151 4.08 24.18 -9.25
N ASP A 152 3.20 24.45 -8.27
CA ASP A 152 3.62 24.63 -6.88
C ASP A 152 4.07 23.30 -6.25
N GLU A 153 3.38 22.20 -6.58
CA GLU A 153 3.77 20.87 -6.12
C GLU A 153 5.15 20.47 -6.68
N ILE A 154 5.40 20.71 -7.98
CA ILE A 154 6.71 20.51 -8.62
C ILE A 154 7.79 21.33 -7.92
N ALA A 155 7.53 22.62 -7.67
CA ALA A 155 8.50 23.52 -7.04
C ALA A 155 8.88 23.07 -5.61
N ARG A 156 7.97 22.38 -4.89
CA ARG A 156 8.24 21.83 -3.56
C ARG A 156 9.01 20.50 -3.63
N VAL A 157 8.62 19.60 -4.51
CA VAL A 157 9.10 18.21 -4.55
C VAL A 157 10.45 18.10 -5.26
N VAL A 158 10.62 18.70 -6.43
CA VAL A 158 11.79 18.50 -7.30
C VAL A 158 13.11 18.83 -6.63
N PRO A 159 13.31 19.98 -5.95
CA PRO A 159 14.59 20.30 -5.32
C PRO A 159 15.00 19.31 -4.23
N VAL A 160 14.02 18.71 -3.52
CA VAL A 160 14.27 17.72 -2.48
C VAL A 160 14.65 16.38 -3.11
N VAL A 161 13.92 15.98 -4.17
CA VAL A 161 14.21 14.74 -4.92
C VAL A 161 15.63 14.78 -5.49
N GLU A 162 16.05 15.87 -6.17
CA GLU A 162 17.38 16.00 -6.74
C GLU A 162 18.50 15.80 -5.72
N ARG A 163 18.35 16.43 -4.54
CA ARG A 163 19.36 16.34 -3.50
C ARG A 163 19.42 14.95 -2.86
N LEU A 164 18.27 14.31 -2.59
CA LEU A 164 18.24 12.96 -2.04
C LEU A 164 18.70 11.91 -3.06
N ALA A 165 18.42 12.09 -4.35
CA ALA A 165 18.94 11.25 -5.42
C ALA A 165 20.47 11.29 -5.46
N ALA A 166 21.08 12.48 -5.33
CA ALA A 166 22.52 12.65 -5.26
C ALA A 166 23.15 11.96 -4.02
N MET A 167 22.38 11.73 -2.97
CA MET A 167 22.80 10.97 -1.77
C MET A 167 22.63 9.45 -1.92
N GLY A 168 22.14 8.96 -3.06
CA GLY A 168 21.87 7.53 -3.29
C GLY A 168 20.72 6.97 -2.47
N VAL A 169 19.74 7.79 -2.07
CA VAL A 169 18.53 7.39 -1.37
C VAL A 169 17.52 6.84 -2.36
N ALA A 170 16.82 5.77 -2.02
CA ALA A 170 15.65 5.31 -2.78
C ALA A 170 14.47 6.25 -2.52
N ILE A 171 13.88 6.79 -3.58
CA ILE A 171 12.89 7.87 -3.50
C ILE A 171 11.57 7.41 -4.11
N SER A 172 10.50 7.57 -3.35
CA SER A 172 9.12 7.56 -3.80
C SER A 172 8.58 9.00 -3.87
N VAL A 173 7.72 9.30 -4.83
CA VAL A 173 6.97 10.54 -4.87
C VAL A 173 5.49 10.27 -4.68
N ASP A 174 4.89 10.89 -3.63
CA ASP A 174 3.45 10.82 -3.32
C ASP A 174 2.73 11.94 -4.08
N THR A 175 2.14 11.59 -5.21
CA THR A 175 1.42 12.54 -6.08
C THR A 175 0.37 11.86 -6.95
N ARG A 176 -0.69 12.61 -7.28
CA ARG A 176 -1.77 12.21 -8.18
C ARG A 176 -1.64 12.77 -9.59
N ARG A 177 -0.65 13.63 -9.83
CA ARG A 177 -0.53 14.43 -11.06
C ARG A 177 0.61 13.93 -11.94
N ALA A 178 0.30 13.67 -13.21
CA ALA A 178 1.29 13.20 -14.19
C ALA A 178 2.46 14.19 -14.39
N ALA A 179 2.20 15.49 -14.37
CA ALA A 179 3.26 16.49 -14.52
C ALA A 179 4.26 16.43 -13.36
N VAL A 180 3.79 16.22 -12.13
CA VAL A 180 4.66 16.06 -10.95
C VAL A 180 5.43 14.74 -11.01
N MET A 181 4.78 13.63 -11.42
CA MET A 181 5.45 12.34 -11.64
C MET A 181 6.60 12.47 -12.65
N GLU A 182 6.36 13.15 -13.78
CA GLU A 182 7.34 13.34 -14.84
C GLU A 182 8.53 14.19 -14.37
N ALA A 183 8.26 15.32 -13.70
CA ALA A 183 9.27 16.20 -13.15
C ALA A 183 10.11 15.50 -12.04
N ALA A 184 9.45 14.80 -11.12
CA ALA A 184 10.12 14.06 -10.05
C ALA A 184 10.98 12.91 -10.60
N ARG A 185 10.50 12.18 -11.64
CA ARG A 185 11.30 11.17 -12.33
C ARG A 185 12.56 11.77 -12.96
N ALA A 186 12.42 12.91 -13.64
CA ALA A 186 13.57 13.61 -14.25
C ALA A 186 14.59 14.05 -13.18
N ALA A 187 14.12 14.38 -11.98
CA ALA A 187 14.94 14.74 -10.82
C ALA A 187 15.57 13.52 -10.09
N GLY A 188 15.15 12.30 -10.42
CA GLY A 188 15.72 11.07 -9.85
C GLY A 188 14.79 10.28 -8.92
N ALA A 189 13.49 10.50 -8.95
CA ALA A 189 12.54 9.63 -8.26
C ALA A 189 12.46 8.24 -8.90
N HIS A 190 12.25 7.21 -8.08
CA HIS A 190 12.33 5.81 -8.45
C HIS A 190 11.02 5.05 -8.38
N LEU A 191 9.98 5.62 -7.71
CA LEU A 191 8.68 5.01 -7.49
C LEU A 191 7.61 6.09 -7.48
N PHE A 192 6.42 5.80 -8.03
CA PHE A 192 5.24 6.65 -7.90
C PHE A 192 4.29 6.06 -6.86
N ASN A 193 3.95 6.85 -5.83
CA ASN A 193 2.93 6.52 -4.86
C ASN A 193 1.68 7.36 -5.17
N ASP A 194 0.66 6.75 -5.80
CA ASP A 194 -0.55 7.46 -6.20
C ASP A 194 -1.76 6.98 -5.41
N VAL A 195 -2.20 7.81 -4.47
CA VAL A 195 -3.37 7.57 -3.61
C VAL A 195 -4.70 7.49 -4.39
N SER A 196 -4.71 7.91 -5.67
CA SER A 196 -5.86 7.77 -6.58
C SER A 196 -5.78 6.53 -7.47
N ALA A 197 -4.69 5.76 -7.38
CA ALA A 197 -4.42 4.61 -8.25
C ALA A 197 -4.44 4.95 -9.75
N LEU A 198 -3.76 6.03 -10.12
CA LEU A 198 -3.64 6.55 -11.49
C LEU A 198 -4.99 6.92 -12.14
N ARG A 199 -5.94 7.46 -11.32
CA ARG A 199 -7.28 7.86 -11.80
C ARG A 199 -7.50 9.37 -11.81
N HIS A 200 -6.77 10.13 -11.00
CA HIS A 200 -6.98 11.58 -10.87
C HIS A 200 -6.57 12.32 -12.14
N ASP A 201 -5.37 12.09 -12.65
CA ASP A 201 -4.90 12.66 -13.90
C ASP A 201 -4.98 11.59 -15.00
N PRO A 202 -5.74 11.82 -16.10
CA PRO A 202 -5.90 10.85 -17.17
C PRO A 202 -4.57 10.46 -17.85
N ARG A 203 -3.52 11.28 -17.74
CA ARG A 203 -2.18 11.03 -18.29
C ARG A 203 -1.35 10.09 -17.40
N SER A 204 -1.70 9.93 -16.12
CA SER A 204 -0.88 9.21 -15.13
C SER A 204 -0.67 7.74 -15.48
N LEU A 205 -1.71 7.06 -15.97
CA LEU A 205 -1.65 5.63 -16.31
C LEU A 205 -0.67 5.37 -17.48
N GLU A 206 -0.77 6.17 -18.55
CA GLU A 206 0.13 6.07 -19.71
C GLU A 206 1.56 6.44 -19.32
N LEU A 207 1.75 7.50 -18.54
CA LEU A 207 3.06 7.94 -18.06
C LEU A 207 3.73 6.84 -17.22
N ALA A 208 3.02 6.25 -16.26
CA ALA A 208 3.53 5.17 -15.43
C ALA A 208 3.96 3.97 -16.28
N ALA A 209 3.14 3.56 -17.26
CA ALA A 209 3.48 2.48 -18.18
C ALA A 209 4.74 2.79 -19.01
N ARG A 210 4.84 4.01 -19.55
CA ARG A 210 5.99 4.45 -20.37
C ARG A 210 7.29 4.56 -19.58
N THR A 211 7.21 4.97 -18.32
CA THR A 211 8.41 5.14 -17.48
C THR A 211 8.99 3.83 -16.97
N GLY A 212 8.15 2.81 -16.83
CA GLY A 212 8.52 1.50 -16.26
C GLY A 212 8.89 1.55 -14.78
N LEU A 213 8.66 2.68 -14.07
CA LEU A 213 8.88 2.78 -12.64
C LEU A 213 7.82 1.99 -11.87
N PRO A 214 8.15 1.45 -10.69
CA PRO A 214 7.15 0.89 -9.79
C PRO A 214 6.08 1.91 -9.41
N VAL A 215 4.85 1.42 -9.21
CA VAL A 215 3.71 2.24 -8.80
C VAL A 215 2.99 1.62 -7.60
N VAL A 216 2.58 2.45 -6.67
CA VAL A 216 1.62 2.07 -5.62
C VAL A 216 0.23 2.49 -6.06
N LEU A 217 -0.68 1.53 -6.07
CA LEU A 217 -2.10 1.74 -6.38
C LEU A 217 -2.90 1.60 -5.09
N MET A 218 -3.41 2.73 -4.57
CA MET A 218 -4.15 2.74 -3.32
C MET A 218 -5.66 2.81 -3.56
N HIS A 219 -6.43 2.08 -2.72
CA HIS A 219 -7.88 2.21 -2.68
C HIS A 219 -8.32 3.48 -1.96
N ALA A 220 -8.92 4.39 -2.69
CA ALA A 220 -9.73 5.49 -2.18
C ALA A 220 -11.12 5.45 -2.85
N PRO A 221 -12.23 5.60 -2.10
CA PRO A 221 -13.58 5.48 -2.67
C PRO A 221 -13.95 6.68 -3.53
N GLY A 222 -13.40 7.85 -3.22
CA GLY A 222 -13.68 9.10 -3.93
C GLY A 222 -13.00 9.21 -5.29
N GLU A 223 -13.46 10.19 -6.05
CA GLU A 223 -12.90 10.58 -7.35
C GLU A 223 -12.53 12.06 -7.34
N GLY A 224 -11.65 12.46 -8.25
CA GLY A 224 -11.21 13.85 -8.35
C GLY A 224 -10.50 14.33 -7.08
N GLU A 225 -10.97 15.43 -6.51
CA GLU A 225 -10.35 16.05 -5.33
C GLU A 225 -10.77 15.40 -4.00
N ASP A 226 -11.96 14.81 -3.92
CA ASP A 226 -12.45 14.18 -2.68
C ASP A 226 -12.14 12.69 -2.62
N LEU A 227 -10.93 12.35 -2.17
CA LEU A 227 -10.50 10.97 -1.92
C LEU A 227 -11.19 10.33 -0.70
N HIS A 228 -11.83 11.15 0.14
CA HIS A 228 -12.46 10.73 1.39
C HIS A 228 -13.97 10.64 1.30
N ALA A 229 -14.55 10.73 0.11
CA ALA A 229 -15.99 10.58 -0.08
C ALA A 229 -16.52 9.35 0.67
N ASN A 230 -17.64 9.53 1.38
CA ASN A 230 -18.25 8.42 2.11
C ASN A 230 -18.70 7.33 1.12
N ALA A 231 -18.12 6.14 1.24
CA ALA A 231 -18.55 4.98 0.51
C ALA A 231 -19.45 4.10 1.38
N ALA A 232 -20.51 3.57 0.79
CA ALA A 232 -21.27 2.48 1.38
C ALA A 232 -20.69 1.16 0.89
N TYR A 233 -20.11 0.39 1.80
CA TYR A 233 -19.59 -0.94 1.50
C TYR A 233 -20.62 -2.01 1.89
N GLY A 234 -20.79 -3.02 1.04
CA GLY A 234 -21.54 -4.22 1.40
C GLY A 234 -20.71 -5.14 2.30
N ASP A 235 -19.45 -5.34 1.93
CA ASP A 235 -18.38 -5.96 2.72
C ASP A 235 -17.10 -5.21 2.32
N VAL A 236 -16.61 -4.34 3.20
CA VAL A 236 -15.48 -3.46 2.90
C VAL A 236 -14.22 -4.22 2.47
N VAL A 237 -13.99 -5.40 3.03
CA VAL A 237 -12.79 -6.21 2.72
C VAL A 237 -12.88 -6.75 1.29
N LEU A 238 -14.02 -7.33 0.92
CA LEU A 238 -14.22 -7.91 -0.41
C LEU A 238 -14.40 -6.82 -1.49
N ASP A 239 -15.05 -5.70 -1.14
CA ASP A 239 -15.24 -4.58 -2.05
C ASP A 239 -13.90 -3.91 -2.40
N VAL A 240 -13.02 -3.70 -1.39
CA VAL A 240 -11.66 -3.17 -1.61
C VAL A 240 -10.79 -4.16 -2.38
N PHE A 241 -10.90 -5.47 -2.09
CA PHE A 241 -10.21 -6.50 -2.86
C PHE A 241 -10.59 -6.45 -4.34
N ASP A 242 -11.89 -6.42 -4.64
CA ASP A 242 -12.41 -6.38 -6.01
C ASP A 242 -11.99 -5.10 -6.74
N TRP A 243 -11.98 -3.97 -6.02
CA TRP A 243 -11.57 -2.70 -6.59
C TRP A 243 -10.07 -2.69 -6.92
N LEU A 244 -9.22 -3.19 -6.01
CA LEU A 244 -7.78 -3.29 -6.25
C LEU A 244 -7.46 -4.27 -7.39
N ALA A 245 -8.19 -5.39 -7.49
CA ALA A 245 -8.07 -6.30 -8.61
C ALA A 245 -8.32 -5.59 -9.95
N LYS A 246 -9.42 -4.82 -10.07
CA LYS A 246 -9.74 -4.04 -11.28
C LYS A 246 -8.66 -3.00 -11.59
N ARG A 247 -8.12 -2.30 -10.58
CA ARG A 247 -7.06 -1.30 -10.79
C ARG A 247 -5.75 -1.92 -11.21
N ARG A 248 -5.35 -3.04 -10.58
CA ARG A 248 -4.22 -3.87 -11.00
C ARG A 248 -4.36 -4.27 -12.47
N ASP A 249 -5.52 -4.80 -12.85
CA ASP A 249 -5.76 -5.31 -14.19
C ASP A 249 -5.73 -4.18 -15.23
N ALA A 250 -6.26 -2.99 -14.89
CA ALA A 250 -6.14 -1.81 -15.73
C ALA A 250 -4.68 -1.36 -15.91
N ALA A 251 -3.87 -1.42 -14.86
CA ALA A 251 -2.44 -1.08 -14.92
C ALA A 251 -1.66 -2.11 -15.79
N LEU A 252 -1.96 -3.40 -15.63
CA LEU A 252 -1.39 -4.47 -16.47
C LEU A 252 -1.77 -4.29 -17.96
N ALA A 253 -3.05 -3.99 -18.23
CA ALA A 253 -3.54 -3.74 -19.59
C ALA A 253 -2.91 -2.51 -20.24
N ALA A 254 -2.52 -1.50 -19.45
CA ALA A 254 -1.79 -0.32 -19.92
C ALA A 254 -0.29 -0.60 -20.18
N GLY A 255 0.21 -1.80 -19.82
CA GLY A 255 1.60 -2.20 -20.04
C GLY A 255 2.53 -2.03 -18.83
N ILE A 256 2.01 -1.71 -17.63
CA ILE A 256 2.81 -1.72 -16.42
C ILE A 256 3.11 -3.18 -16.06
N ALA A 257 4.38 -3.52 -15.88
CA ALA A 257 4.79 -4.88 -15.56
C ALA A 257 4.27 -5.31 -14.17
N ARG A 258 3.89 -6.59 -14.04
CA ARG A 258 3.31 -7.14 -12.80
C ARG A 258 4.18 -6.88 -11.56
N ASP A 259 5.49 -7.02 -11.68
CA ASP A 259 6.47 -6.83 -10.60
C ASP A 259 6.76 -5.36 -10.28
N ARG A 260 6.11 -4.43 -11.00
CA ARG A 260 6.17 -2.98 -10.79
C ARG A 260 4.92 -2.43 -10.10
N ILE A 261 3.95 -3.27 -9.74
CA ILE A 261 2.72 -2.85 -9.09
C ILE A 261 2.77 -3.26 -7.61
N VAL A 262 2.51 -2.29 -6.74
CA VAL A 262 2.29 -2.47 -5.30
C VAL A 262 0.84 -2.07 -5.00
N LEU A 263 0.15 -2.76 -4.12
CA LEU A 263 -1.23 -2.47 -3.76
C LEU A 263 -1.34 -1.98 -2.32
N ASP A 264 -2.19 -0.96 -2.10
CA ASP A 264 -2.50 -0.44 -0.77
C ASP A 264 -4.03 -0.46 -0.53
N PRO A 265 -4.54 -1.15 0.49
CA PRO A 265 -5.98 -1.15 0.83
C PRO A 265 -6.51 0.21 1.31
N GLY A 266 -5.65 1.21 1.50
CA GLY A 266 -6.04 2.60 1.76
C GLY A 266 -6.67 2.81 3.14
N ILE A 267 -6.00 2.35 4.19
CA ILE A 267 -6.43 2.57 5.57
C ILE A 267 -6.61 4.07 5.84
N GLY A 268 -7.78 4.46 6.36
CA GLY A 268 -8.11 5.84 6.71
C GLY A 268 -8.67 6.70 5.58
N PHE A 269 -8.83 6.18 4.35
CA PHE A 269 -9.42 6.91 3.22
C PHE A 269 -10.88 6.49 3.02
N GLY A 270 -11.84 7.36 3.33
CA GLY A 270 -13.27 7.16 3.13
C GLY A 270 -13.84 5.91 3.79
N LYS A 271 -13.33 5.56 4.97
CA LYS A 271 -13.66 4.33 5.71
C LYS A 271 -13.98 4.64 7.16
N SER A 272 -15.03 4.02 7.71
CA SER A 272 -15.36 4.10 9.13
C SER A 272 -14.27 3.43 9.99
N LEU A 273 -14.33 3.61 11.31
CA LEU A 273 -13.44 2.90 12.23
C LEU A 273 -13.59 1.38 12.09
N ALA A 274 -14.83 0.89 12.00
CA ALA A 274 -15.12 -0.53 11.82
C ALA A 274 -14.54 -1.07 10.50
N ASP A 275 -14.67 -0.33 9.40
CA ASP A 275 -14.10 -0.70 8.10
C ASP A 275 -12.58 -0.79 8.14
N ASN A 276 -11.92 0.19 8.77
CA ASN A 276 -10.47 0.19 8.91
C ASN A 276 -9.98 -1.01 9.74
N LEU A 277 -10.68 -1.35 10.83
CA LEU A 277 -10.35 -2.51 11.65
C LEU A 277 -10.60 -3.82 10.90
N ALA A 278 -11.68 -3.92 10.12
CA ALA A 278 -11.96 -5.07 9.27
C ALA A 278 -10.85 -5.30 8.23
N LEU A 279 -10.39 -4.23 7.57
CA LEU A 279 -9.28 -4.28 6.61
C LEU A 279 -7.96 -4.69 7.27
N MET A 280 -7.60 -4.08 8.40
CA MET A 280 -6.38 -4.43 9.15
C MET A 280 -6.37 -5.91 9.58
N ASN A 281 -7.53 -6.46 9.96
CA ASN A 281 -7.67 -7.88 10.31
C ASN A 281 -7.68 -8.81 9.10
N ALA A 282 -7.92 -8.29 7.89
CA ALA A 282 -8.03 -9.07 6.67
C ALA A 282 -6.84 -8.88 5.71
N LEU A 283 -5.77 -8.18 6.13
CA LEU A 283 -4.60 -7.92 5.28
C LEU A 283 -4.06 -9.18 4.56
N PRO A 284 -4.01 -10.38 5.18
CA PRO A 284 -3.53 -11.57 4.49
C PRO A 284 -4.33 -11.96 3.25
N LEU A 285 -5.62 -11.59 3.15
CA LEU A 285 -6.45 -11.84 1.97
C LEU A 285 -5.87 -11.18 0.72
N PHE A 286 -5.33 -9.96 0.85
CA PHE A 286 -4.88 -9.16 -0.29
C PHE A 286 -3.67 -9.74 -1.00
N HIS A 287 -2.90 -10.65 -0.38
CA HIS A 287 -1.83 -11.39 -1.06
C HIS A 287 -2.36 -12.26 -2.20
N ALA A 288 -3.64 -12.68 -2.15
CA ALA A 288 -4.28 -13.40 -3.25
C ALA A 288 -4.39 -12.58 -4.56
N LEU A 289 -4.16 -11.26 -4.50
CA LEU A 289 -4.04 -10.41 -5.69
C LEU A 289 -2.70 -10.60 -6.42
N GLY A 290 -1.67 -11.14 -5.75
CA GLY A 290 -0.38 -11.49 -6.34
C GLY A 290 0.59 -10.33 -6.52
N GLN A 291 0.39 -9.22 -5.82
CA GLN A 291 1.28 -8.07 -5.73
C GLN A 291 1.78 -7.86 -4.29
N PRO A 292 2.95 -7.20 -4.11
CA PRO A 292 3.36 -6.71 -2.82
C PRO A 292 2.32 -5.75 -2.24
N LEU A 293 2.22 -5.72 -0.91
CA LEU A 293 1.31 -4.83 -0.19
C LEU A 293 2.07 -3.69 0.49
N LEU A 294 1.48 -2.49 0.44
CA LEU A 294 1.83 -1.35 1.25
C LEU A 294 0.70 -1.03 2.23
N VAL A 295 1.04 -0.67 3.45
CA VAL A 295 0.08 -0.19 4.46
C VAL A 295 0.60 1.07 5.13
N GLY A 296 -0.20 2.14 5.07
CA GLY A 296 0.04 3.42 5.74
C GLY A 296 -1.01 3.70 6.81
N ALA A 297 -0.78 3.27 8.06
CA ALA A 297 -1.69 3.50 9.19
C ALA A 297 -1.16 4.51 10.22
N SER A 298 0.11 4.94 10.07
CA SER A 298 0.82 5.78 11.02
C SER A 298 0.12 7.12 11.30
N ARG A 299 -0.07 7.44 12.57
CA ARG A 299 -0.69 8.68 13.10
C ARG A 299 -2.12 8.95 12.62
N LYS A 300 -2.77 8.02 11.90
CA LYS A 300 -4.12 8.21 11.33
C LYS A 300 -5.21 8.26 12.43
N ARG A 301 -6.37 8.82 12.06
CA ARG A 301 -7.51 9.06 12.96
C ARG A 301 -7.99 7.78 13.66
N LEU A 302 -7.93 6.61 13.00
CA LEU A 302 -8.34 5.35 13.63
C LEU A 302 -7.55 5.09 14.94
N ILE A 303 -6.28 5.49 15.04
CA ILE A 303 -5.47 5.33 16.25
C ILE A 303 -6.00 6.27 17.33
N GLY A 304 -6.28 7.54 16.99
CA GLY A 304 -6.90 8.48 17.91
C GLY A 304 -8.21 7.97 18.47
N ALA A 305 -9.10 7.48 17.60
CA ALA A 305 -10.40 6.93 17.99
C ALA A 305 -10.30 5.71 18.93
N LEU A 306 -9.22 4.91 18.81
CA LEU A 306 -8.96 3.78 19.71
C LEU A 306 -8.23 4.18 21.00
N ALA A 307 -7.60 5.37 21.03
CA ALA A 307 -6.76 5.86 22.13
C ALA A 307 -7.34 7.16 22.73
N ASN A 308 -8.62 7.16 23.08
CA ASN A 308 -9.33 8.29 23.71
C ASN A 308 -9.16 9.62 22.97
N GLU A 309 -9.33 9.61 21.64
CA GLU A 309 -9.16 10.76 20.73
C GLU A 309 -7.78 11.40 20.79
N ALA A 310 -6.73 10.62 21.06
CA ALA A 310 -5.35 11.11 21.14
C ALA A 310 -4.98 11.97 19.92
N PRO A 311 -4.33 13.13 20.10
CA PRO A 311 -3.84 13.96 19.00
C PRO A 311 -2.72 13.25 18.23
N ALA A 312 -2.42 13.69 16.99
CA ALA A 312 -1.55 12.97 16.06
C ALA A 312 -0.12 12.72 16.58
N ASP A 313 0.43 13.67 17.33
CA ASP A 313 1.75 13.61 17.96
C ASP A 313 1.84 12.56 19.09
N GLN A 314 0.72 12.21 19.71
CA GLN A 314 0.63 11.19 20.78
C GLN A 314 0.27 9.79 20.25
N ARG A 315 0.20 9.58 18.94
CA ARG A 315 -0.20 8.30 18.32
C ARG A 315 0.97 7.35 18.01
N LEU A 316 2.16 7.58 18.59
CA LEU A 316 3.34 6.73 18.30
C LEU A 316 3.09 5.27 18.66
N GLY A 317 2.64 4.96 19.87
CA GLY A 317 2.39 3.59 20.32
C GLY A 317 1.38 2.84 19.45
N GLY A 318 0.27 3.51 19.08
CA GLY A 318 -0.73 2.96 18.15
C GLY A 318 -0.21 2.79 16.73
N SER A 319 0.67 3.70 16.27
CA SER A 319 1.33 3.58 14.96
C SER A 319 2.24 2.34 14.90
N LEU A 320 3.02 2.10 15.96
CA LEU A 320 3.86 0.90 16.08
C LEU A 320 3.02 -0.38 16.13
N ALA A 321 1.93 -0.38 16.93
CA ALA A 321 1.04 -1.54 17.04
C ALA A 321 0.42 -1.92 15.69
N LEU A 322 -0.04 -0.95 14.90
CA LEU A 322 -0.61 -1.22 13.57
C LEU A 322 0.46 -1.61 12.54
N ALA A 323 1.67 -1.06 12.64
CA ALA A 323 2.80 -1.49 11.80
C ALA A 323 3.18 -2.95 12.09
N LEU A 324 3.31 -3.34 13.37
CA LEU A 324 3.56 -4.73 13.78
C LEU A 324 2.44 -5.66 13.29
N LYS A 325 1.17 -5.27 13.44
CA LYS A 325 0.04 -6.04 12.92
C LYS A 325 0.10 -6.24 11.41
N ALA A 326 0.52 -5.23 10.66
CA ALA A 326 0.72 -5.35 9.22
C ALA A 326 1.89 -6.29 8.87
N MET A 327 3.02 -6.22 9.61
CA MET A 327 4.15 -7.14 9.47
C MET A 327 3.75 -8.59 9.73
N GLU A 328 3.05 -8.85 10.82
CA GLU A 328 2.51 -10.18 11.17
C GLU A 328 1.51 -10.71 10.14
N SER A 329 0.93 -9.83 9.33
CA SER A 329 0.04 -10.16 8.22
C SER A 329 0.78 -10.37 6.88
N GLY A 330 2.12 -10.28 6.87
CA GLY A 330 2.96 -10.50 5.69
C GLY A 330 3.11 -9.27 4.78
N VAL A 331 2.74 -8.06 5.22
CA VAL A 331 2.86 -6.82 4.44
C VAL A 331 4.33 -6.48 4.19
N GLN A 332 4.67 -6.11 2.95
CA GLN A 332 6.04 -5.85 2.52
C GLN A 332 6.51 -4.41 2.77
N LEU A 333 5.62 -3.42 2.62
CA LEU A 333 5.98 -2.00 2.76
C LEU A 333 5.12 -1.32 3.83
N LEU A 334 5.76 -0.67 4.78
CA LEU A 334 5.14 0.04 5.89
C LEU A 334 5.40 1.53 5.75
N ARG A 335 4.37 2.31 5.44
CA ARG A 335 4.48 3.77 5.28
C ARG A 335 4.25 4.47 6.62
N VAL A 336 5.30 5.07 7.16
CA VAL A 336 5.32 5.63 8.52
C VAL A 336 5.98 7.02 8.57
N HIS A 337 5.59 7.77 9.62
CA HIS A 337 6.25 9.05 9.95
C HIS A 337 7.51 8.83 10.77
#